data_52bce6bccf57c6b96bbc960edbe2a5c3
#
_entry.id   52bce6bccf57c6b96bbc960edbe2a5c3
#
_cell.length_a   1.000
_cell.length_b   1.000
_cell.length_c   1.000
_cell.angle_alpha   90.00
_cell.angle_beta   90.00
_cell.angle_gamma   90.00
#
_symmetry.space_group_name_H-M   'P 1'
#
loop_
_entity.id
_entity.type
_entity.pdbx_description
1 polymer ?
#
loop_
_entity_poly.entity_id
_entity_poly.type
_entity_poly.pdbx_seq_one_letter_code
_entity_poly.pdbx_strand_id
1 'polypeptide(L)'
;MIEPEIYVFDAYGTLFDVHSAVARHREALGPQAERLSELWRAKQLEYTWTRSLMGAYRDFRALTADALDHAAARCGGLAEGLRLPLLEAYETLDAFPDVIPTLEALKARGRRIAILSNGTPGMLASAIHSAGLAELIDDCLSVDEITVYKTAPEAYRLVLDRYRARPGQVSFQSANRWDVAGAARFGFHTVWINRGGLPDEYLDLPPGRVLPGLSGLLA
;
A
#
# COMPACT_ATOMS: atom_id res chain seq x y z
N MET A 1 -3.94 15.46 23.22
CA MET A 1 -4.46 15.34 21.84
C MET A 1 -5.62 14.37 21.86
N ILE A 2 -6.69 14.65 21.10
CA ILE A 2 -7.82 13.71 20.97
C ILE A 2 -7.30 12.55 20.12
N GLU A 3 -7.45 11.33 20.61
CA GLU A 3 -7.05 10.13 19.88
C GLU A 3 -7.92 9.98 18.63
N PRO A 4 -7.35 9.74 17.43
CA PRO A 4 -8.12 9.59 16.20
C PRO A 4 -9.16 8.46 16.31
N GLU A 5 -10.33 8.68 15.72
CA GLU A 5 -11.39 7.67 15.67
C GLU A 5 -11.31 6.79 14.43
N ILE A 6 -10.68 7.33 13.36
CA ILE A 6 -10.58 6.69 12.04
C ILE A 6 -9.10 6.41 11.74
N TYR A 7 -8.77 5.13 11.60
CA TYR A 7 -7.45 4.65 11.22
C TYR A 7 -7.48 4.19 9.78
N VAL A 8 -6.71 4.87 8.92
CA VAL A 8 -6.64 4.58 7.49
C VAL A 8 -5.28 4.02 7.16
N PHE A 9 -5.23 2.86 6.57
CA PHE A 9 -4.00 2.18 6.20
C PHE A 9 -3.82 2.19 4.69
N ASP A 10 -2.61 2.51 4.24
CA ASP A 10 -2.17 2.07 2.93
C ASP A 10 -2.07 0.55 2.90
N ALA A 11 -2.19 -0.06 1.71
CA ALA A 11 -2.21 -1.51 1.57
C ALA A 11 -0.82 -2.09 1.27
N TYR A 12 -0.28 -1.78 0.08
CA TYR A 12 0.91 -2.42 -0.50
C TYR A 12 2.22 -1.88 0.11
N GLY A 13 2.93 -2.73 0.84
CA GLY A 13 4.12 -2.41 1.63
C GLY A 13 3.80 -2.04 3.08
N THR A 14 2.53 -1.74 3.40
CA THR A 14 2.08 -1.35 4.75
C THR A 14 1.38 -2.50 5.48
N LEU A 15 0.29 -3.01 4.93
CA LEU A 15 -0.40 -4.22 5.42
C LEU A 15 0.15 -5.47 4.75
N PHE A 16 0.41 -5.42 3.44
CA PHE A 16 0.84 -6.55 2.63
C PHE A 16 2.28 -6.39 2.15
N ASP A 17 3.08 -7.44 2.30
CA ASP A 17 4.46 -7.49 1.82
C ASP A 17 4.50 -7.66 0.30
N VAL A 18 4.84 -6.60 -0.43
CA VAL A 18 4.93 -6.58 -1.89
C VAL A 18 6.02 -7.50 -2.45
N HIS A 19 7.00 -7.87 -1.63
CA HIS A 19 8.09 -8.75 -2.02
C HIS A 19 7.74 -10.23 -1.85
N SER A 20 6.66 -10.56 -1.12
CA SER A 20 6.24 -11.95 -0.88
C SER A 20 5.88 -12.69 -2.17
N ALA A 21 5.34 -12.02 -3.19
CA ALA A 21 5.05 -12.62 -4.48
C ALA A 21 6.31 -13.21 -5.14
N VAL A 22 7.40 -12.45 -5.16
CA VAL A 22 8.69 -12.91 -5.70
C VAL A 22 9.34 -13.92 -4.76
N ALA A 23 9.23 -13.73 -3.44
CA ALA A 23 9.81 -14.63 -2.44
C ALA A 23 9.27 -16.08 -2.58
N ARG A 24 7.97 -16.23 -2.86
CA ARG A 24 7.34 -17.55 -3.12
C ARG A 24 7.90 -18.28 -4.34
N HIS A 25 8.49 -17.55 -5.29
CA HIS A 25 9.07 -18.08 -6.53
C HIS A 25 10.59 -17.95 -6.59
N ARG A 26 11.25 -17.68 -5.45
CA ARG A 26 12.68 -17.35 -5.37
C ARG A 26 13.57 -18.43 -6.00
N GLU A 27 13.27 -19.70 -5.78
CA GLU A 27 14.03 -20.83 -6.33
C GLU A 27 13.99 -20.84 -7.87
N ALA A 28 12.82 -20.67 -8.46
CA ALA A 28 12.65 -20.65 -9.92
C ALA A 28 13.24 -19.39 -10.57
N LEU A 29 13.27 -18.26 -9.85
CA LEU A 29 13.84 -16.99 -10.32
C LEU A 29 15.35 -16.92 -10.16
N GLY A 30 15.93 -17.71 -9.24
CA GLY A 30 17.36 -17.74 -8.97
C GLY A 30 17.92 -16.40 -8.48
N PRO A 31 19.17 -16.05 -8.83
CA PRO A 31 19.86 -14.88 -8.28
C PRO A 31 19.27 -13.53 -8.70
N GLN A 32 18.36 -13.49 -9.67
CA GLN A 32 17.71 -12.25 -10.13
C GLN A 32 16.44 -11.91 -9.33
N ALA A 33 15.99 -12.77 -8.42
CA ALA A 33 14.73 -12.62 -7.71
C ALA A 33 14.62 -11.26 -6.98
N GLU A 34 15.61 -10.90 -6.21
CA GLU A 34 15.62 -9.65 -5.43
C GLU A 34 15.58 -8.42 -6.33
N ARG A 35 16.47 -8.38 -7.33
CA ARG A 35 16.49 -7.30 -8.32
C ARG A 35 15.19 -7.19 -9.11
N LEU A 36 14.58 -8.32 -9.48
CA LEU A 36 13.27 -8.35 -10.13
C LEU A 36 12.20 -7.72 -9.24
N SER A 37 12.16 -8.11 -7.96
CA SER A 37 11.19 -7.60 -6.99
C SER A 37 11.28 -6.09 -6.81
N GLU A 38 12.49 -5.57 -6.60
CA GLU A 38 12.74 -4.15 -6.43
C GLU A 38 12.36 -3.36 -7.70
N LEU A 39 12.79 -3.82 -8.86
CA LEU A 39 12.52 -3.15 -10.13
C LEU A 39 11.03 -3.21 -10.50
N TRP A 40 10.36 -4.32 -10.22
CA TRP A 40 8.92 -4.46 -10.41
C TRP A 40 8.16 -3.43 -9.59
N ARG A 41 8.46 -3.35 -8.28
CA ARG A 41 7.83 -2.35 -7.40
C ARG A 41 8.12 -0.92 -7.83
N ALA A 42 9.37 -0.61 -8.16
CA ALA A 42 9.76 0.74 -8.59
C ALA A 42 9.01 1.18 -9.86
N LYS A 43 8.93 0.29 -10.86
CA LYS A 43 8.22 0.59 -12.12
C LYS A 43 6.70 0.67 -11.95
N GLN A 44 6.14 -0.17 -11.10
CA GLN A 44 4.72 -0.09 -10.75
C GLN A 44 4.36 1.29 -10.20
N LEU A 45 5.13 1.82 -9.24
CA LEU A 45 4.91 3.15 -8.68
C LEU A 45 5.18 4.27 -9.70
N GLU A 46 6.28 4.20 -10.45
CA GLU A 46 6.60 5.18 -11.49
C GLU A 46 5.44 5.30 -12.49
N TYR A 47 4.85 4.17 -12.91
CA TYR A 47 3.73 4.19 -13.85
C TYR A 47 2.47 4.81 -13.26
N THR A 48 2.18 4.62 -11.98
CA THR A 48 1.04 5.29 -11.35
C THR A 48 1.19 6.81 -11.37
N TRP A 49 2.36 7.33 -11.01
CA TRP A 49 2.62 8.78 -10.96
C TRP A 49 2.64 9.42 -12.34
N THR A 50 3.36 8.82 -13.26
CA THR A 50 3.48 9.37 -14.62
C THR A 50 2.15 9.34 -15.36
N ARG A 51 1.34 8.30 -15.19
CA ARG A 51 0.01 8.23 -15.80
C ARG A 51 -0.98 9.20 -15.19
N SER A 52 -0.92 9.44 -13.89
CA SER A 52 -1.71 10.50 -13.25
C SER A 52 -1.36 11.88 -13.82
N LEU A 53 -0.06 12.19 -13.96
CA LEU A 53 0.42 13.44 -14.54
C LEU A 53 0.03 13.63 -16.02
N MET A 54 -0.01 12.53 -16.79
CA MET A 54 -0.43 12.55 -18.19
C MET A 54 -1.96 12.60 -18.37
N GLY A 55 -2.76 12.40 -17.32
CA GLY A 55 -4.20 12.20 -17.43
C GLY A 55 -4.57 10.93 -18.21
N ALA A 56 -3.70 9.92 -18.20
CA ALA A 56 -3.84 8.66 -18.95
C ALA A 56 -3.99 7.47 -18.01
N TYR A 57 -5.06 7.50 -17.21
CA TYR A 57 -5.32 6.44 -16.23
C TYR A 57 -5.40 5.06 -16.89
N ARG A 58 -4.86 4.09 -16.20
CA ARG A 58 -4.99 2.65 -16.44
C ARG A 58 -4.97 1.97 -15.08
N ASP A 59 -5.78 0.96 -14.85
CA ASP A 59 -5.94 0.34 -13.54
C ASP A 59 -4.65 -0.29 -13.00
N PHE A 60 -4.58 -0.42 -11.69
CA PHE A 60 -3.37 -0.86 -10.99
C PHE A 60 -2.97 -2.30 -11.33
N ARG A 61 -3.95 -3.18 -11.62
CA ARG A 61 -3.67 -4.56 -12.05
C ARG A 61 -2.91 -4.58 -13.37
N ALA A 62 -3.38 -3.79 -14.33
CA ALA A 62 -2.71 -3.64 -15.62
C ALA A 62 -1.30 -3.04 -15.48
N LEU A 63 -1.14 -1.99 -14.63
CA LEU A 63 0.18 -1.42 -14.36
C LEU A 63 1.11 -2.40 -13.65
N THR A 64 0.58 -3.24 -12.77
CA THR A 64 1.35 -4.29 -12.10
C THR A 64 1.90 -5.30 -13.12
N ALA A 65 1.08 -5.70 -14.10
CA ALA A 65 1.51 -6.59 -15.18
C ALA A 65 2.55 -5.93 -16.10
N ASP A 66 2.31 -4.70 -16.55
CA ASP A 66 3.25 -3.96 -17.39
C ASP A 66 4.60 -3.76 -16.69
N ALA A 67 4.58 -3.47 -15.39
CA ALA A 67 5.79 -3.28 -14.58
C ALA A 67 6.57 -4.60 -14.42
N LEU A 68 5.87 -5.74 -14.25
CA LEU A 68 6.51 -7.06 -14.24
C LEU A 68 7.19 -7.35 -15.56
N ASP A 69 6.50 -7.13 -16.68
CA ASP A 69 7.06 -7.38 -18.02
C ASP A 69 8.32 -6.54 -18.26
N HIS A 70 8.31 -5.27 -17.86
CA HIS A 70 9.48 -4.40 -17.94
C HIS A 70 10.62 -4.89 -17.04
N ALA A 71 10.32 -5.22 -15.77
CA ALA A 71 11.31 -5.69 -14.83
C ALA A 71 11.94 -7.01 -15.28
N ALA A 72 11.13 -7.93 -15.78
CA ALA A 72 11.57 -9.19 -16.34
C ALA A 72 12.55 -8.97 -17.50
N ALA A 73 12.20 -8.14 -18.48
CA ALA A 73 13.08 -7.82 -19.61
C ALA A 73 14.43 -7.24 -19.16
N ARG A 74 14.44 -6.41 -18.10
CA ARG A 74 15.66 -5.83 -17.51
C ARG A 74 16.49 -6.83 -16.70
N CYS A 75 15.89 -7.93 -16.27
CA CYS A 75 16.55 -9.01 -15.53
C CYS A 75 16.94 -10.20 -16.41
N GLY A 76 16.85 -10.08 -17.74
CA GLY A 76 17.23 -11.15 -18.67
C GLY A 76 16.07 -12.07 -19.07
N GLY A 77 14.84 -11.71 -18.74
CA GLY A 77 13.62 -12.47 -19.02
C GLY A 77 13.14 -13.30 -17.83
N LEU A 78 11.95 -13.88 -17.98
CA LEU A 78 11.42 -14.90 -17.06
C LEU A 78 11.48 -16.26 -17.73
N ALA A 79 11.69 -17.31 -16.96
CA ALA A 79 11.48 -18.65 -17.44
C ALA A 79 10.03 -18.85 -17.92
N GLU A 80 9.83 -19.72 -18.90
CA GLU A 80 8.51 -20.00 -19.45
C GLU A 80 7.54 -20.41 -18.33
N GLY A 81 6.34 -19.83 -18.36
CA GLY A 81 5.29 -20.12 -17.39
C GLY A 81 5.36 -19.36 -16.08
N LEU A 82 6.44 -18.61 -15.75
CA LEU A 82 6.54 -17.90 -14.45
C LEU A 82 5.74 -16.60 -14.37
N ARG A 83 5.41 -15.97 -15.50
CA ARG A 83 4.71 -14.68 -15.52
C ARG A 83 3.36 -14.72 -14.80
N LEU A 84 2.52 -15.70 -15.12
CA LEU A 84 1.18 -15.81 -14.53
C LEU A 84 1.24 -16.15 -13.04
N PRO A 85 2.01 -17.14 -12.57
CA PRO A 85 2.18 -17.39 -11.14
C PRO A 85 2.64 -16.20 -10.32
N LEU A 86 3.53 -15.35 -10.86
CA LEU A 86 3.96 -14.13 -10.17
C LEU A 86 2.82 -13.12 -10.04
N LEU A 87 2.00 -12.92 -11.07
CA LEU A 87 0.84 -12.06 -11.03
C LEU A 87 -0.24 -12.60 -10.08
N GLU A 88 -0.48 -13.89 -10.07
CA GLU A 88 -1.40 -14.55 -9.13
C GLU A 88 -0.92 -14.43 -7.69
N ALA A 89 0.40 -14.61 -7.44
CA ALA A 89 0.98 -14.40 -6.12
C ALA A 89 0.85 -12.93 -5.65
N TYR A 90 0.85 -11.97 -6.57
CA TYR A 90 0.63 -10.56 -6.24
C TYR A 90 -0.82 -10.25 -5.83
N GLU A 91 -1.79 -11.07 -6.23
CA GLU A 91 -3.19 -10.95 -5.78
C GLU A 91 -3.40 -11.42 -4.35
N THR A 92 -2.48 -12.24 -3.81
CA THR A 92 -2.61 -12.91 -2.52
C THR A 92 -1.36 -12.71 -1.66
N LEU A 93 -0.85 -11.49 -1.61
CA LEU A 93 0.33 -11.12 -0.83
C LEU A 93 0.21 -11.50 0.65
N ASP A 94 1.35 -11.84 1.28
CA ASP A 94 1.40 -12.09 2.70
C ASP A 94 1.19 -10.79 3.49
N ALA A 95 0.36 -10.81 4.53
CA ALA A 95 0.31 -9.72 5.49
C ALA A 95 1.54 -9.74 6.39
N PHE A 96 2.02 -8.56 6.81
CA PHE A 96 3.07 -8.50 7.83
C PHE A 96 2.56 -9.07 9.17
N PRO A 97 3.44 -9.69 9.97
CA PRO A 97 3.02 -10.40 11.21
C PRO A 97 2.33 -9.52 12.26
N ASP A 98 2.60 -8.22 12.24
CA ASP A 98 2.02 -7.26 13.19
C ASP A 98 0.65 -6.70 12.75
N VAL A 99 0.15 -7.06 11.57
CA VAL A 99 -1.12 -6.54 11.03
C VAL A 99 -2.31 -7.02 11.84
N ILE A 100 -2.57 -8.31 11.86
CA ILE A 100 -3.75 -8.88 12.54
C ILE A 100 -3.83 -8.43 13.99
N PRO A 101 -2.79 -8.63 14.84
CA PRO A 101 -2.89 -8.27 16.25
C PRO A 101 -3.09 -6.76 16.47
N THR A 102 -2.54 -5.92 15.58
CA THR A 102 -2.75 -4.47 15.69
C THR A 102 -4.18 -4.08 15.32
N LEU A 103 -4.72 -4.62 14.22
CA LEU A 103 -6.08 -4.30 13.80
C LEU A 103 -7.12 -4.81 14.81
N GLU A 104 -6.95 -6.02 15.35
CA GLU A 104 -7.80 -6.55 16.43
C GLU A 104 -7.81 -5.64 17.66
N ALA A 105 -6.64 -5.18 18.11
CA ALA A 105 -6.53 -4.27 19.24
C ALA A 105 -7.19 -2.91 18.97
N LEU A 106 -7.09 -2.38 17.77
CA LEU A 106 -7.78 -1.14 17.38
C LEU A 106 -9.30 -1.34 17.32
N LYS A 107 -9.78 -2.46 16.79
CA LYS A 107 -11.21 -2.82 16.80
C LYS A 107 -11.73 -2.94 18.24
N ALA A 108 -10.99 -3.60 19.12
CA ALA A 108 -11.35 -3.72 20.54
C ALA A 108 -11.46 -2.37 21.26
N ARG A 109 -10.73 -1.34 20.78
CA ARG A 109 -10.83 0.05 21.24
C ARG A 109 -11.97 0.84 20.54
N GLY A 110 -12.80 0.18 19.73
CA GLY A 110 -13.90 0.79 18.98
C GLY A 110 -13.47 1.71 17.84
N ARG A 111 -12.24 1.54 17.32
CA ARG A 111 -11.74 2.35 16.21
C ARG A 111 -12.29 1.85 14.88
N ARG A 112 -12.56 2.79 13.96
CA ARG A 112 -12.87 2.46 12.57
C ARG A 112 -11.59 2.25 11.80
N ILE A 113 -11.56 1.18 11.00
CA ILE A 113 -10.38 0.77 10.24
C ILE A 113 -10.73 0.75 8.76
N ALA A 114 -10.01 1.55 7.98
CA ALA A 114 -10.16 1.59 6.53
C ALA A 114 -8.84 1.35 5.82
N ILE A 115 -8.94 0.86 4.59
CA ILE A 115 -7.85 0.87 3.62
C ILE A 115 -8.09 2.01 2.63
N LEU A 116 -7.03 2.77 2.29
CA LEU A 116 -6.97 3.65 1.13
C LEU A 116 -5.81 3.22 0.25
N SER A 117 -6.08 2.78 -0.97
CA SER A 117 -5.07 2.14 -1.81
C SER A 117 -5.16 2.52 -3.29
N ASN A 118 -4.00 2.39 -3.95
CA ASN A 118 -3.87 2.45 -5.41
C ASN A 118 -4.40 1.17 -6.10
N GLY A 119 -4.55 0.06 -5.36
CA GLY A 119 -5.04 -1.22 -5.89
C GLY A 119 -6.47 -1.16 -6.38
N THR A 120 -6.81 -1.98 -7.38
CA THR A 120 -8.21 -2.12 -7.82
C THR A 120 -9.06 -2.77 -6.72
N PRO A 121 -10.39 -2.56 -6.71
CA PRO A 121 -11.27 -3.21 -5.74
C PRO A 121 -11.11 -4.73 -5.70
N GLY A 122 -10.96 -5.38 -6.87
CA GLY A 122 -10.78 -6.82 -6.96
C GLY A 122 -9.46 -7.31 -6.34
N MET A 123 -8.34 -6.60 -6.60
CA MET A 123 -7.04 -6.92 -5.98
C MET A 123 -7.09 -6.78 -4.46
N LEU A 124 -7.71 -5.71 -3.97
CA LEU A 124 -7.83 -5.46 -2.53
C LEU A 124 -8.72 -6.51 -1.85
N ALA A 125 -9.83 -6.88 -2.46
CA ALA A 125 -10.71 -7.93 -1.95
C ALA A 125 -9.98 -9.28 -1.86
N SER A 126 -9.19 -9.64 -2.89
CA SER A 126 -8.38 -10.88 -2.89
C SER A 126 -7.33 -10.86 -1.78
N ALA A 127 -6.58 -9.76 -1.62
CA ALA A 127 -5.54 -9.63 -0.61
C ALA A 127 -6.13 -9.65 0.82
N ILE A 128 -7.23 -8.91 1.06
CA ILE A 128 -7.93 -8.88 2.34
C ILE A 128 -8.44 -10.27 2.72
N HIS A 129 -9.05 -10.98 1.76
CA HIS A 129 -9.57 -12.32 1.99
C HIS A 129 -8.46 -13.33 2.28
N SER A 130 -7.42 -13.36 1.46
CA SER A 130 -6.31 -14.30 1.62
C SER A 130 -5.54 -14.11 2.93
N ALA A 131 -5.46 -12.87 3.41
CA ALA A 131 -4.80 -12.53 4.67
C ALA A 131 -5.71 -12.67 5.92
N GLY A 132 -7.00 -13.05 5.76
CA GLY A 132 -7.93 -13.20 6.87
C GLY A 132 -8.34 -11.88 7.52
N LEU A 133 -8.31 -10.75 6.80
CA LEU A 133 -8.56 -9.42 7.34
C LEU A 133 -10.02 -8.94 7.17
N ALA A 134 -10.89 -9.73 6.56
CA ALA A 134 -12.25 -9.31 6.15
C ALA A 134 -13.08 -8.75 7.32
N GLU A 135 -13.01 -9.36 8.49
CA GLU A 135 -13.75 -8.94 9.68
C GLU A 135 -13.11 -7.75 10.44
N LEU A 136 -11.88 -7.39 10.07
CA LEU A 136 -11.10 -6.34 10.73
C LEU A 136 -11.18 -5.01 9.99
N ILE A 137 -11.51 -5.01 8.70
CA ILE A 137 -11.57 -3.83 7.83
C ILE A 137 -13.03 -3.38 7.69
N ASP A 138 -13.33 -2.14 8.09
CA ASP A 138 -14.69 -1.57 7.96
C ASP A 138 -14.96 -1.07 6.54
N ASP A 139 -13.94 -0.46 5.89
CA ASP A 139 -14.06 0.09 4.55
C ASP A 139 -12.78 -0.10 3.73
N CYS A 140 -12.94 -0.32 2.43
CA CYS A 140 -11.83 -0.43 1.49
C CYS A 140 -12.03 0.58 0.36
N LEU A 141 -11.21 1.64 0.35
CA LEU A 141 -11.29 2.75 -0.59
C LEU A 141 -10.20 2.59 -1.65
N SER A 142 -10.61 2.45 -2.89
CA SER A 142 -9.72 2.35 -4.05
C SER A 142 -9.72 3.66 -4.84
N VAL A 143 -8.54 4.13 -5.24
CA VAL A 143 -8.41 5.27 -6.16
C VAL A 143 -8.90 4.97 -7.58
N ASP A 144 -9.21 3.70 -7.88
CA ASP A 144 -9.82 3.28 -9.14
C ASP A 144 -11.14 4.02 -9.41
N GLU A 145 -11.88 4.33 -8.34
CA GLU A 145 -13.14 5.10 -8.39
C GLU A 145 -12.96 6.51 -8.98
N ILE A 146 -11.82 7.13 -8.71
CA ILE A 146 -11.53 8.52 -9.12
C ILE A 146 -10.53 8.62 -10.27
N THR A 147 -9.99 7.51 -10.73
CA THR A 147 -9.07 7.39 -11.87
C THR A 147 -7.82 8.28 -11.77
N VAL A 148 -7.36 8.56 -10.54
CA VAL A 148 -6.11 9.25 -10.25
C VAL A 148 -5.44 8.64 -9.03
N TYR A 149 -4.13 8.42 -9.13
CA TYR A 149 -3.36 7.73 -8.09
C TYR A 149 -2.95 8.68 -6.95
N LYS A 150 -2.67 8.11 -5.77
CA LYS A 150 -1.91 8.80 -4.74
C LYS A 150 -0.59 9.34 -5.38
N THR A 151 -0.16 10.56 -5.15
CA THR A 151 -0.49 11.45 -4.02
C THR A 151 -1.45 12.58 -4.40
N ALA A 152 -2.28 12.43 -5.41
CA ALA A 152 -3.29 13.44 -5.73
C ALA A 152 -4.21 13.67 -4.51
N PRO A 153 -4.54 14.94 -4.16
CA PRO A 153 -5.38 15.24 -3.00
C PRO A 153 -6.75 14.56 -3.04
N GLU A 154 -7.28 14.32 -4.24
CA GLU A 154 -8.54 13.63 -4.48
C GLU A 154 -8.56 12.21 -3.89
N ALA A 155 -7.40 11.53 -3.90
CA ALA A 155 -7.28 10.20 -3.31
C ALA A 155 -7.55 10.23 -1.80
N TYR A 156 -7.00 11.19 -1.07
CA TYR A 156 -7.21 11.32 0.38
C TYR A 156 -8.61 11.84 0.70
N ARG A 157 -9.23 12.60 -0.20
CA ARG A 157 -10.60 13.10 -0.05
C ARG A 157 -11.61 11.97 0.04
N LEU A 158 -11.40 10.83 -0.61
CA LEU A 158 -12.27 9.65 -0.50
C LEU A 158 -12.57 9.26 0.95
N VAL A 159 -11.56 9.39 1.83
CA VAL A 159 -11.73 9.10 3.27
C VAL A 159 -12.68 10.09 3.92
N LEU A 160 -12.52 11.39 3.64
CA LEU A 160 -13.36 12.43 4.24
C LEU A 160 -14.81 12.32 3.78
N ASP A 161 -15.02 12.02 2.50
CA ASP A 161 -16.34 11.87 1.90
C ASP A 161 -17.04 10.62 2.47
N ARG A 162 -16.31 9.50 2.61
CA ARG A 162 -16.84 8.25 3.18
C ARG A 162 -17.28 8.42 4.63
N TYR A 163 -16.47 9.07 5.45
CA TYR A 163 -16.72 9.19 6.90
C TYR A 163 -17.36 10.51 7.32
N ARG A 164 -17.57 11.45 6.38
CA ARG A 164 -17.99 12.84 6.66
C ARG A 164 -17.12 13.49 7.73
N ALA A 165 -15.82 13.21 7.66
CA ALA A 165 -14.82 13.62 8.65
C ALA A 165 -14.04 14.86 8.21
N ARG A 166 -13.35 15.49 9.17
CA ARG A 166 -12.32 16.50 8.91
C ARG A 166 -10.93 15.85 8.92
N PRO A 167 -9.94 16.42 8.20
CA PRO A 167 -8.60 15.83 8.12
C PRO A 167 -7.98 15.46 9.48
N GLY A 168 -8.07 16.35 10.48
CA GLY A 168 -7.53 16.11 11.82
C GLY A 168 -8.22 15.01 12.64
N GLN A 169 -9.26 14.35 12.14
CA GLN A 169 -9.90 13.19 12.76
C GLN A 169 -9.36 11.86 12.24
N VAL A 170 -8.50 11.91 11.22
CA VAL A 170 -7.96 10.73 10.54
C VAL A 170 -6.52 10.51 10.93
N SER A 171 -6.20 9.30 11.38
CA SER A 171 -4.83 8.78 11.46
C SER A 171 -4.53 7.97 10.22
N PHE A 172 -3.49 8.34 9.48
CA PHE A 172 -3.09 7.69 8.23
C PHE A 172 -1.75 6.99 8.40
N GLN A 173 -1.71 5.70 8.13
CA GLN A 173 -0.55 4.83 8.28
C GLN A 173 -0.06 4.36 6.92
N SER A 174 1.21 4.61 6.60
CA SER A 174 1.85 4.05 5.41
C SER A 174 3.32 3.76 5.65
N ALA A 175 3.82 2.68 5.07
CA ALA A 175 5.26 2.40 4.97
C ALA A 175 5.91 3.17 3.81
N ASN A 176 5.11 3.64 2.86
CA ASN A 176 5.57 4.42 1.73
C ASN A 176 5.73 5.90 2.15
N ARG A 177 6.97 6.38 2.27
CA ARG A 177 7.25 7.74 2.77
C ARG A 177 6.62 8.84 1.91
N TRP A 178 6.57 8.65 0.58
CA TRP A 178 5.89 9.55 -0.35
C TRP A 178 4.37 9.66 -0.10
N ASP A 179 3.72 8.57 0.31
CA ASP A 179 2.29 8.53 0.64
C ASP A 179 2.01 9.24 1.97
N VAL A 180 2.91 9.05 2.95
CA VAL A 180 2.88 9.81 4.22
C VAL A 180 3.02 11.31 3.97
N ALA A 181 3.92 11.73 3.07
CA ALA A 181 4.09 13.14 2.70
C ALA A 181 2.82 13.72 2.06
N GLY A 182 2.20 12.98 1.13
CA GLY A 182 0.95 13.38 0.50
C GLY A 182 -0.19 13.53 1.51
N ALA A 183 -0.34 12.56 2.41
CA ALA A 183 -1.35 12.59 3.47
C ALA A 183 -1.10 13.72 4.50
N ALA A 184 0.15 13.98 4.85
CA ALA A 184 0.53 15.12 5.71
C ALA A 184 0.18 16.45 5.05
N ARG A 185 0.52 16.62 3.77
CA ARG A 185 0.15 17.81 2.98
C ARG A 185 -1.36 18.00 2.88
N PHE A 186 -2.13 16.92 2.84
CA PHE A 186 -3.59 16.95 2.83
C PHE A 186 -4.19 17.31 4.21
N GLY A 187 -3.44 17.10 5.31
CA GLY A 187 -3.80 17.49 6.67
C GLY A 187 -4.22 16.35 7.60
N PHE A 188 -3.91 15.10 7.25
CA PHE A 188 -4.12 13.96 8.15
C PHE A 188 -3.05 13.93 9.27
N HIS A 189 -3.36 13.28 10.38
CA HIS A 189 -2.35 12.81 11.33
C HIS A 189 -1.64 11.60 10.74
N THR A 190 -0.37 11.75 10.41
CA THR A 190 0.37 10.74 9.67
C THR A 190 1.31 9.93 10.55
N VAL A 191 1.42 8.64 10.24
CA VAL A 191 2.36 7.71 10.87
C VAL A 191 3.15 7.02 9.76
N TRP A 192 4.45 7.23 9.75
CA TRP A 192 5.35 6.50 8.86
C TRP A 192 5.76 5.17 9.50
N ILE A 193 5.39 4.06 8.87
CA ILE A 193 5.76 2.71 9.28
C ILE A 193 7.09 2.35 8.63
N ASN A 194 8.18 2.79 9.23
CA ASN A 194 9.54 2.62 8.72
C ASN A 194 10.14 1.28 9.15
N ARG A 195 9.65 0.18 8.57
CA ARG A 195 10.11 -1.19 8.89
C ARG A 195 11.59 -1.43 8.58
N GLY A 196 12.10 -0.77 7.56
CA GLY A 196 13.48 -0.94 7.09
C GLY A 196 14.50 0.01 7.72
N GLY A 197 14.08 0.93 8.62
CA GLY A 197 15.00 1.94 9.17
C GLY A 197 15.58 2.87 8.11
N LEU A 198 14.81 3.16 7.05
CA LEU A 198 15.25 4.00 5.93
C LEU A 198 15.48 5.45 6.37
N PRO A 199 16.41 6.17 5.73
CA PRO A 199 16.56 7.60 5.95
C PRO A 199 15.29 8.36 5.56
N ASP A 200 15.01 9.48 6.25
CA ASP A 200 13.85 10.31 5.93
C ASP A 200 14.09 11.11 4.63
N GLU A 201 13.01 11.31 3.92
CA GLU A 201 12.92 12.15 2.70
C GLU A 201 11.70 13.07 2.83
N TYR A 202 11.52 14.06 1.95
CA TYR A 202 10.46 15.09 2.07
C TYR A 202 10.50 15.82 3.43
N LEU A 203 11.68 16.35 3.80
CA LEU A 203 11.92 16.99 5.10
C LEU A 203 11.02 18.20 5.38
N ASP A 204 10.45 18.81 4.35
CA ASP A 204 9.45 19.87 4.41
C ASP A 204 8.02 19.38 4.72
N LEU A 205 7.80 18.06 4.66
CA LEU A 205 6.53 17.38 4.95
C LEU A 205 6.74 16.24 5.96
N PRO A 206 7.17 16.57 7.20
CA PRO A 206 7.52 15.53 8.18
C PRO A 206 6.32 14.68 8.58
N PRO A 207 6.52 13.39 8.88
CA PRO A 207 5.47 12.56 9.47
C PRO A 207 5.15 13.02 10.90
N GLY A 208 3.91 12.85 11.33
CA GLY A 208 3.52 13.12 12.72
C GLY A 208 4.17 12.15 13.71
N ARG A 209 4.36 10.89 13.30
CA ARG A 209 5.08 9.84 14.06
C ARG A 209 5.86 8.95 13.09
N VAL A 210 6.96 8.37 13.61
CA VAL A 210 7.72 7.30 12.92
C VAL A 210 7.73 6.08 13.80
N LEU A 211 7.33 4.93 13.25
CA LEU A 211 7.25 3.66 13.98
C LEU A 211 7.96 2.56 13.20
N PRO A 212 8.65 1.61 13.86
CA PRO A 212 9.29 0.48 13.18
C PRO A 212 8.31 -0.61 12.72
N GLY A 213 7.04 -0.49 13.12
CA GLY A 213 5.97 -1.42 12.78
C GLY A 213 4.63 -0.93 13.31
N LEU A 214 3.55 -1.62 12.92
CA LEU A 214 2.19 -1.25 13.29
C LEU A 214 1.89 -1.41 14.78
N SER A 215 2.56 -2.34 15.46
CA SER A 215 2.40 -2.55 16.91
C SER A 215 2.65 -1.29 17.75
N GLY A 216 3.49 -0.38 17.26
CA GLY A 216 3.73 0.93 17.87
C GLY A 216 2.51 1.87 17.90
N LEU A 217 1.44 1.56 17.17
CA LEU A 217 0.16 2.30 17.23
C LEU A 217 -0.59 2.09 18.54
N LEU A 218 -0.29 1.02 19.25
CA LEU A 218 -0.99 0.61 20.45
C LEU A 218 -0.40 1.21 21.75
N ALA A 219 0.79 1.82 21.63
CA ALA A 219 1.52 2.46 22.71
C ALA A 219 1.00 3.86 23.06
#